data_279838a180d0ee905655a10d5fafb781
#
_entry.id   279838a180d0ee905655a10d5fafb781
#
_cell.length_a   1.000
_cell.length_b   1.000
_cell.length_c   1.000
_cell.angle_alpha   90.00
_cell.angle_beta   90.00
_cell.angle_gamma   90.00
#
_symmetry.space_group_name_H-M   'P 1'
#
loop_
_entity.id
_entity.type
_entity.pdbx_description
1 polymer ?
#
loop_
_entity_poly.entity_id
_entity_poly.type
_entity_poly.pdbx_seq_one_letter_code
_entity_poly.pdbx_strand_id
1 'polypeptide(L)'
;MSIIKKIIILSFFILSFTSLNAQEIKKIGKFKDWETIVVTDETAKLCFAQSKPVLQSPKNNVREARLFISFRPDEKIVDEVSITSGYEYNVQNTILAKSGKNKIKFDISKDSFAWITSNKVEKKMINVMKKGSRIMVTGYNEKGS
;
A
#
# COMPACT_ATOMS: atom_id res chain seq x y z
N MET A 1 24.90 -4.44 -54.65
CA MET A 1 23.71 -4.17 -53.81
C MET A 1 24.21 -3.89 -52.41
N SER A 2 24.50 -2.91 -52.20
CA SER A 2 24.55 -1.50 -52.11
C SER A 2 24.62 -1.10 -50.63
N ILE A 3 25.74 -0.46 -50.27
CA ILE A 3 26.05 0.14 -48.96
C ILE A 3 24.88 1.04 -48.46
N ILE A 4 24.16 1.68 -49.36
CA ILE A 4 23.00 2.53 -49.09
C ILE A 4 21.85 1.75 -48.40
N LYS A 5 21.57 0.49 -48.77
CA LYS A 5 20.53 -0.33 -48.11
C LYS A 5 20.92 -0.72 -46.67
N LYS A 6 22.20 -0.90 -46.40
CA LYS A 6 22.69 -1.19 -45.04
C LYS A 6 22.64 0.03 -44.12
N ILE A 7 22.84 1.23 -44.67
CA ILE A 7 22.74 2.49 -43.91
C ILE A 7 21.29 2.82 -43.54
N ILE A 8 20.33 2.56 -44.44
CA ILE A 8 18.90 2.75 -44.16
C ILE A 8 18.38 1.80 -43.08
N ILE A 9 18.84 0.55 -43.06
CA ILE A 9 18.45 -0.43 -42.02
C ILE A 9 19.05 -0.04 -40.67
N LEU A 10 20.25 0.47 -40.60
CA LEU A 10 20.91 0.92 -39.39
C LEU A 10 20.26 2.19 -38.80
N SER A 11 19.77 3.09 -39.68
CA SER A 11 19.06 4.32 -39.25
C SER A 11 17.68 4.06 -38.64
N PHE A 12 17.01 2.94 -39.01
CA PHE A 12 15.67 2.61 -38.50
C PHE A 12 15.71 1.95 -37.09
N PHE A 13 16.90 1.47 -36.68
CA PHE A 13 17.04 0.80 -35.35
C PHE A 13 17.32 1.77 -34.20
N ILE A 14 17.56 3.06 -34.48
CA ILE A 14 17.96 4.05 -33.45
C ILE A 14 16.77 4.82 -32.87
N LEU A 15 15.54 4.61 -33.39
CA LEU A 15 14.36 5.40 -33.02
C LEU A 15 13.41 4.73 -32.01
N SER A 16 13.82 3.62 -31.34
CA SER A 16 13.04 3.01 -30.28
C SER A 16 13.54 3.47 -28.91
N PHE A 17 13.62 4.77 -28.68
CA PHE A 17 13.66 5.30 -27.31
C PHE A 17 12.26 5.15 -26.71
N THR A 18 12.00 4.03 -26.06
CA THR A 18 10.88 3.90 -25.16
C THR A 18 11.10 4.90 -24.03
N SER A 19 10.26 5.93 -23.95
CA SER A 19 10.21 6.82 -22.80
C SER A 19 9.92 5.97 -21.57
N LEU A 20 10.91 5.77 -20.74
CA LEU A 20 10.73 5.22 -19.38
C LEU A 20 9.99 6.31 -18.60
N ASN A 21 8.69 6.13 -18.42
CA ASN A 21 7.90 6.99 -17.54
C ASN A 21 8.47 6.87 -16.13
N ALA A 22 9.14 7.89 -15.66
CA ALA A 22 9.75 7.92 -14.33
C ALA A 22 8.66 8.26 -13.31
N GLN A 23 8.30 7.30 -12.49
CA GLN A 23 7.46 7.51 -11.33
C GLN A 23 8.24 8.32 -10.28
N GLU A 24 7.74 9.49 -9.91
CA GLU A 24 8.35 10.32 -8.87
C GLU A 24 7.80 9.91 -7.48
N ILE A 25 8.68 9.51 -6.59
CA ILE A 25 8.36 9.16 -5.20
C ILE A 25 8.93 10.23 -4.27
N LYS A 26 8.06 10.98 -3.59
CA LYS A 26 8.45 12.04 -2.67
C LYS A 26 8.01 11.74 -1.24
N LYS A 27 8.97 11.64 -0.32
CA LYS A 27 8.69 11.61 1.11
C LYS A 27 8.39 13.03 1.58
N ILE A 28 7.19 13.24 2.14
CA ILE A 28 6.72 14.55 2.59
C ILE A 28 7.13 14.82 4.03
N GLY A 29 7.05 13.81 4.90
CA GLY A 29 7.42 13.96 6.29
C GLY A 29 7.22 12.70 7.11
N LYS A 30 7.76 12.74 8.34
CA LYS A 30 7.58 11.69 9.33
C LYS A 30 7.04 12.31 10.63
N PHE A 31 5.97 11.73 11.16
CA PHE A 31 5.30 12.16 12.38
C PHE A 31 5.13 10.95 13.30
N LYS A 32 5.98 10.85 14.32
CA LYS A 32 6.08 9.68 15.21
C LYS A 32 6.32 8.40 14.37
N ASP A 33 5.39 7.45 14.40
CA ASP A 33 5.48 6.17 13.72
C ASP A 33 4.87 6.20 12.29
N TRP A 34 4.45 7.38 11.82
CA TRP A 34 3.84 7.57 10.50
C TRP A 34 4.78 8.30 9.54
N GLU A 35 4.84 7.83 8.31
CA GLU A 35 5.55 8.45 7.19
C GLU A 35 4.55 8.79 6.08
N THR A 36 4.61 10.01 5.55
CA THR A 36 3.75 10.45 4.44
C THR A 36 4.55 10.48 3.15
N ILE A 37 4.00 9.86 2.12
CA ILE A 37 4.61 9.68 0.81
C ILE A 37 3.62 10.12 -0.27
N VAL A 38 4.14 10.80 -1.28
CA VAL A 38 3.43 11.11 -2.52
C VAL A 38 4.14 10.41 -3.67
N VAL A 39 3.38 9.70 -4.45
CA VAL A 39 3.81 9.08 -5.69
C VAL A 39 3.07 9.77 -6.82
N THR A 40 3.79 10.27 -7.79
CA THR A 40 3.23 10.93 -8.96
C THR A 40 3.77 10.26 -10.21
N ASP A 41 2.91 9.94 -11.15
CA ASP A 41 3.26 9.60 -12.52
C ASP A 41 2.53 10.55 -13.48
N GLU A 42 2.65 10.32 -14.78
CA GLU A 42 2.05 11.18 -15.81
C GLU A 42 0.52 11.26 -15.76
N THR A 43 -0.14 10.27 -15.16
CA THR A 43 -1.59 10.07 -15.25
C THR A 43 -2.29 10.14 -13.90
N ALA A 44 -1.58 9.91 -12.80
CA ALA A 44 -2.17 9.74 -11.50
C ALA A 44 -1.29 10.24 -10.35
N LYS A 45 -1.96 10.61 -9.27
CA LYS A 45 -1.32 11.00 -8.01
C LYS A 45 -1.86 10.12 -6.87
N LEU A 46 -0.94 9.40 -6.23
CA LEU A 46 -1.21 8.64 -5.01
C LEU A 46 -0.55 9.34 -3.82
N CYS A 47 -1.33 9.69 -2.81
CA CYS A 47 -0.83 10.17 -1.54
C CYS A 47 -1.16 9.13 -0.47
N PHE A 48 -0.20 8.73 0.35
CA PHE A 48 -0.50 7.84 1.45
C PHE A 48 0.36 8.12 2.69
N ALA A 49 -0.22 7.84 3.84
CA ALA A 49 0.50 7.71 5.10
C ALA A 49 0.68 6.22 5.41
N GLN A 50 1.87 5.83 5.84
CA GLN A 50 2.16 4.47 6.29
C GLN A 50 2.74 4.45 7.69
N SER A 51 2.45 3.38 8.43
CA SER A 51 3.05 3.09 9.71
C SER A 51 3.54 1.66 9.76
N LYS A 52 4.76 1.45 10.25
CA LYS A 52 5.32 0.13 10.56
C LYS A 52 4.96 -0.24 11.99
N PRO A 53 4.73 -1.52 12.29
CA PRO A 53 4.45 -1.94 13.66
C PRO A 53 5.68 -1.76 14.56
N VAL A 54 5.48 -1.21 15.73
CA VAL A 54 6.52 -1.10 16.79
C VAL A 54 6.75 -2.45 17.48
N LEU A 55 5.77 -3.34 17.43
CA LEU A 55 5.84 -4.70 17.95
C LEU A 55 5.18 -5.67 16.99
N GLN A 56 5.78 -6.84 16.81
CA GLN A 56 5.21 -7.95 16.04
C GLN A 56 5.22 -9.24 16.87
N SER A 57 4.23 -10.08 16.65
CA SER A 57 4.16 -11.43 17.22
C SER A 57 3.98 -12.45 16.08
N PRO A 58 4.71 -13.58 16.11
CA PRO A 58 5.79 -13.92 17.02
C PRO A 58 7.04 -13.05 16.81
N LYS A 59 7.79 -12.76 17.88
CA LYS A 59 8.93 -11.84 17.88
C LYS A 59 10.12 -12.30 17.01
N ASN A 60 10.27 -13.59 16.83
CA ASN A 60 11.35 -14.20 16.05
C ASN A 60 11.07 -14.21 14.54
N ASN A 61 9.94 -13.69 14.11
CA ASN A 61 9.54 -13.60 12.70
C ASN A 61 9.18 -12.15 12.34
N VAL A 62 10.21 -11.33 12.11
CA VAL A 62 10.02 -9.95 11.68
C VAL A 62 9.54 -9.93 10.22
N ARG A 63 8.43 -9.25 9.97
CA ARG A 63 7.77 -9.17 8.67
C ARG A 63 7.66 -7.73 8.20
N GLU A 64 7.54 -7.53 6.90
CA GLU A 64 7.28 -6.22 6.28
C GLU A 64 5.80 -5.81 6.39
N ALA A 65 5.31 -5.79 7.65
CA ALA A 65 3.95 -5.36 7.93
C ALA A 65 3.83 -3.84 7.89
N ARG A 66 2.72 -3.33 7.37
CA ARG A 66 2.39 -1.90 7.31
C ARG A 66 0.90 -1.66 7.38
N LEU A 67 0.52 -0.53 7.95
CA LEU A 67 -0.82 0.04 7.89
C LEU A 67 -0.76 1.29 7.02
N PHE A 68 -1.72 1.45 6.11
CA PHE A 68 -1.80 2.55 5.17
C PHE A 68 -3.11 3.32 5.32
N ILE A 69 -3.04 4.62 5.05
CA ILE A 69 -4.20 5.47 4.74
C ILE A 69 -3.87 6.14 3.42
N SER A 70 -4.65 5.86 2.38
CA SER A 70 -4.38 6.26 1.01
C SER A 70 -5.44 7.21 0.46
N PHE A 71 -4.98 8.12 -0.41
CA PHE A 71 -5.78 9.07 -1.17
C PHE A 71 -5.39 8.96 -2.63
N ARG A 72 -6.37 8.66 -3.49
CA ARG A 72 -6.24 8.66 -4.94
C ARG A 72 -7.28 9.61 -5.53
N PRO A 73 -6.96 10.91 -5.65
CA PRO A 73 -7.94 11.93 -6.09
C PRO A 73 -8.55 11.63 -7.45
N ASP A 74 -7.73 11.13 -8.38
CA ASP A 74 -8.14 10.81 -9.75
C ASP A 74 -9.18 9.67 -9.80
N GLU A 75 -9.13 8.76 -8.85
CA GLU A 75 -10.10 7.67 -8.66
C GLU A 75 -11.24 8.05 -7.70
N LYS A 76 -11.25 9.28 -7.17
CA LYS A 76 -12.19 9.74 -6.12
C LYS A 76 -12.14 8.90 -4.83
N ILE A 77 -11.00 8.27 -4.58
CA ILE A 77 -10.77 7.48 -3.37
C ILE A 77 -10.18 8.37 -2.29
N VAL A 78 -10.86 8.42 -1.16
CA VAL A 78 -10.50 9.22 0.00
C VAL A 78 -10.56 8.34 1.24
N ASP A 79 -9.54 8.45 2.11
CA ASP A 79 -9.49 7.74 3.39
C ASP A 79 -9.44 6.19 3.29
N GLU A 80 -8.95 5.62 2.17
CA GLU A 80 -8.81 4.17 2.05
C GLU A 80 -7.87 3.62 3.11
N VAL A 81 -8.35 2.68 3.91
CA VAL A 81 -7.55 2.01 4.94
C VAL A 81 -7.21 0.60 4.50
N SER A 82 -5.91 0.32 4.41
CA SER A 82 -5.39 -0.99 4.06
C SER A 82 -4.22 -1.42 4.94
N ILE A 83 -3.96 -2.71 4.97
CA ILE A 83 -2.82 -3.29 5.69
C ILE A 83 -2.13 -4.34 4.85
N THR A 84 -0.85 -4.55 5.14
CA THR A 84 -0.14 -5.79 4.83
C THR A 84 0.49 -6.35 6.10
N SER A 85 0.53 -7.65 6.22
CA SER A 85 1.23 -8.34 7.33
C SER A 85 2.54 -8.98 6.87
N GLY A 86 2.91 -8.82 5.57
CA GLY A 86 4.10 -9.41 4.98
C GLY A 86 4.01 -10.92 4.76
N TYR A 87 2.77 -11.46 4.71
CA TYR A 87 2.45 -12.84 4.33
C TYR A 87 1.07 -12.89 3.67
N GLU A 88 0.79 -13.92 2.90
CA GLU A 88 -0.52 -14.16 2.31
C GLU A 88 -1.56 -14.52 3.36
N TYR A 89 -2.70 -13.83 3.32
CA TYR A 89 -3.76 -14.03 4.30
C TYR A 89 -4.57 -15.29 4.00
N ASN A 90 -4.90 -16.01 5.06
CA ASN A 90 -5.92 -17.05 5.00
C ASN A 90 -7.30 -16.39 4.89
N VAL A 91 -7.96 -16.57 3.73
CA VAL A 91 -9.27 -15.97 3.42
C VAL A 91 -10.41 -16.48 4.30
N GLN A 92 -10.22 -17.61 4.98
CA GLN A 92 -11.21 -18.16 5.92
C GLN A 92 -11.18 -17.47 7.28
N ASN A 93 -10.13 -16.73 7.59
CA ASN A 93 -9.95 -16.08 8.88
C ASN A 93 -10.23 -14.57 8.82
N THR A 94 -10.87 -14.06 9.86
CA THR A 94 -11.14 -12.62 9.98
C THR A 94 -9.87 -11.86 10.35
N ILE A 95 -9.55 -10.84 9.58
CA ILE A 95 -8.50 -9.87 9.91
C ILE A 95 -9.13 -8.75 10.74
N LEU A 96 -8.59 -8.49 11.92
CA LEU A 96 -9.21 -7.64 12.91
C LEU A 96 -8.24 -6.61 13.48
N ALA A 97 -8.64 -5.34 13.45
CA ALA A 97 -7.98 -4.27 14.19
C ALA A 97 -8.69 -3.99 15.51
N LYS A 98 -7.93 -3.82 16.59
CA LYS A 98 -8.42 -3.48 17.93
C LYS A 98 -7.71 -2.25 18.49
N SER A 99 -8.48 -1.33 19.07
CA SER A 99 -7.99 -0.20 19.86
C SER A 99 -8.96 0.10 20.99
N GLY A 100 -8.55 -0.17 22.22
CA GLY A 100 -9.45 -0.15 23.38
C GLY A 100 -10.64 -1.07 23.17
N LYS A 101 -11.86 -0.52 23.29
CA LYS A 101 -13.12 -1.26 23.08
C LYS A 101 -13.51 -1.41 21.61
N ASN A 102 -12.84 -0.68 20.71
CA ASN A 102 -13.18 -0.69 19.29
C ASN A 102 -12.59 -1.93 18.62
N LYS A 103 -13.44 -2.58 17.81
CA LYS A 103 -13.08 -3.70 16.94
C LYS A 103 -13.51 -3.33 15.53
N ILE A 104 -12.62 -3.44 14.57
CA ILE A 104 -12.83 -3.08 13.17
C ILE A 104 -12.31 -4.23 12.33
N LYS A 105 -13.16 -4.75 11.44
CA LYS A 105 -12.86 -5.85 10.54
C LYS A 105 -12.36 -5.29 9.20
N PHE A 106 -11.36 -5.95 8.62
CA PHE A 106 -11.02 -5.81 7.21
C PHE A 106 -11.87 -6.80 6.41
N ASP A 107 -12.59 -6.29 5.42
CA ASP A 107 -13.65 -7.03 4.74
C ASP A 107 -13.16 -7.88 3.58
N ILE A 108 -12.10 -7.43 2.92
CA ILE A 108 -11.49 -8.07 1.75
C ILE A 108 -10.01 -8.29 2.02
N SER A 109 -9.51 -9.46 1.65
CA SER A 109 -8.07 -9.73 1.56
C SER A 109 -7.73 -10.34 0.20
N LYS A 110 -6.58 -9.94 -0.33
CA LYS A 110 -5.99 -10.51 -1.53
C LYS A 110 -4.48 -10.53 -1.36
N ASP A 111 -3.89 -11.68 -1.59
CA ASP A 111 -2.47 -11.90 -1.38
C ASP A 111 -2.05 -11.49 0.05
N SER A 112 -1.08 -10.62 0.20
CA SER A 112 -0.63 -10.11 1.49
C SER A 112 -1.32 -8.83 1.96
N PHE A 113 -2.34 -8.34 1.25
CA PHE A 113 -3.05 -7.11 1.59
C PHE A 113 -4.49 -7.36 2.05
N ALA A 114 -5.00 -6.46 2.89
CA ALA A 114 -6.41 -6.43 3.27
C ALA A 114 -6.93 -4.99 3.37
N TRP A 115 -8.22 -4.81 3.06
CA TRP A 115 -8.89 -3.51 2.99
C TRP A 115 -10.17 -3.47 3.79
N ILE A 116 -10.56 -2.26 4.18
CA ILE A 116 -11.90 -1.93 4.61
C ILE A 116 -12.64 -1.40 3.38
N THR A 117 -13.84 -1.90 3.10
CA THR A 117 -14.60 -1.51 1.90
C THR A 117 -15.66 -0.44 2.15
N SER A 118 -15.99 -0.21 3.41
CA SER A 118 -17.02 0.76 3.79
C SER A 118 -16.39 2.10 4.21
N ASN A 119 -16.65 3.17 3.47
CA ASN A 119 -16.19 4.53 3.80
C ASN A 119 -16.57 4.96 5.23
N LYS A 120 -17.72 4.50 5.74
CA LYS A 120 -18.14 4.76 7.14
C LYS A 120 -17.22 4.06 8.13
N VAL A 121 -16.82 2.84 7.84
CA VAL A 121 -15.92 2.04 8.69
C VAL A 121 -14.49 2.56 8.62
N GLU A 122 -14.03 2.99 7.43
CA GLU A 122 -12.72 3.65 7.25
C GLU A 122 -12.62 4.92 8.08
N LYS A 123 -13.61 5.82 7.97
CA LYS A 123 -13.68 7.04 8.81
C LYS A 123 -13.70 6.71 10.29
N LYS A 124 -14.43 5.65 10.70
CA LYS A 124 -14.41 5.18 12.09
C LYS A 124 -13.02 4.71 12.49
N MET A 125 -12.32 3.94 11.66
CA MET A 125 -10.96 3.46 11.90
C MET A 125 -9.99 4.63 12.08
N ILE A 126 -10.03 5.61 11.19
CA ILE A 126 -9.19 6.82 11.25
C ILE A 126 -9.47 7.60 12.54
N ASN A 127 -10.74 7.79 12.91
CA ASN A 127 -11.10 8.48 14.15
C ASN A 127 -10.63 7.72 15.40
N VAL A 128 -10.68 6.39 15.39
CA VAL A 128 -10.15 5.54 16.46
C VAL A 128 -8.64 5.69 16.58
N MET A 129 -7.92 5.72 15.45
CA MET A 129 -6.47 5.94 15.42
C MET A 129 -6.07 7.33 15.92
N LYS A 130 -6.82 8.38 15.54
CA LYS A 130 -6.55 9.76 16.00
C LYS A 130 -6.71 9.93 17.50
N LYS A 131 -7.59 9.16 18.14
CA LYS A 131 -7.91 9.26 19.58
C LYS A 131 -7.17 8.23 20.43
N GLY A 132 -6.77 7.13 19.81
CA GLY A 132 -6.11 6.01 20.49
C GLY A 132 -4.60 6.16 20.54
N SER A 133 -3.98 5.56 21.56
CA SER A 133 -2.52 5.48 21.69
C SER A 133 -1.93 4.26 20.96
N ARG A 134 -2.75 3.27 20.64
CA ARG A 134 -2.31 1.99 20.07
C ARG A 134 -3.41 1.33 19.28
N ILE A 135 -3.02 0.72 18.16
CA ILE A 135 -3.85 -0.21 17.41
C ILE A 135 -3.12 -1.55 17.29
N MET A 136 -3.84 -2.64 17.46
CA MET A 136 -3.35 -3.99 17.28
C MET A 136 -4.10 -4.64 16.13
N VAL A 137 -3.38 -5.13 15.14
CA VAL A 137 -3.95 -5.89 14.03
C VAL A 137 -3.60 -7.36 14.19
N THR A 138 -4.60 -8.22 14.04
CA THR A 138 -4.45 -9.67 14.03
C THR A 138 -4.89 -10.19 12.67
N GLY A 139 -4.01 -10.90 12.00
CA GLY A 139 -4.29 -11.64 10.77
C GLY A 139 -3.78 -13.07 10.93
N TYR A 140 -4.11 -13.92 9.98
CA TYR A 140 -3.73 -15.32 9.94
C TYR A 140 -3.12 -15.62 8.57
N ASN A 141 -2.01 -16.34 8.56
CA ASN A 141 -1.40 -16.82 7.32
C ASN A 141 -2.19 -18.00 6.74
N GLU A 142 -1.79 -18.50 5.58
CA GLU A 142 -2.44 -19.64 4.92
C GLU A 142 -2.56 -20.90 5.82
N LYS A 143 -1.61 -21.08 6.74
CA LYS A 143 -1.63 -22.20 7.71
C LYS A 143 -2.56 -21.96 8.89
N GLY A 144 -3.23 -20.80 8.96
CA GLY A 144 -4.14 -20.45 10.06
C GLY A 144 -3.45 -20.02 11.37
N SER A 145 -2.18 -19.64 11.29
CA SER A 145 -1.39 -19.17 12.44
C SER A 145 -0.99 -17.71 12.34
#